data_1395401df5030f4cfa23d0ea7d3f4e33
#
_entry.id   1395401df5030f4cfa23d0ea7d3f4e33
#
_cell.length_a   1.000
_cell.length_b   1.000
_cell.length_c   1.000
_cell.angle_alpha   90.00
_cell.angle_beta   90.00
_cell.angle_gamma   90.00
#
_symmetry.space_group_name_H-M   'P 1'
#
loop_
_entity.id
_entity.type
_entity.pdbx_description
1 polymer ?
#
loop_
_entity_poly.entity_id
_entity_poly.type
_entity_poly.pdbx_seq_one_letter_code
_entity_poly.pdbx_strand_id
1 'polypeptide(L)'
;MTTLTYQERFKTLQGVFDEFTNRTLFELHSRDYFEELLSPVTVGKESNIFLASSGKKKVIVKIYRMQNCDFNRMFDYIKKDPRYDYLQKHRRQIILAWTQREYKNLLRAEEAGINVPKPITFMNHILMEELVGDDEPAPMLKDAKPKDPKQFFALIIEAMERLYQHELIHGDLSPFNILNYGFDQHVNS
;
A
#
# COMPACT_ATOMS: atom_id res chain seq x y z
N MET A 1 27.38 -7.42 -16.71
CA MET A 1 26.70 -6.48 -17.64
C MET A 1 25.43 -5.84 -17.06
N THR A 2 25.06 -6.11 -15.82
CA THR A 2 23.75 -5.73 -15.23
C THR A 2 23.72 -4.36 -14.54
N THR A 3 24.86 -3.85 -14.08
CA THR A 3 24.92 -2.67 -13.21
C THR A 3 24.71 -1.32 -13.93
N LEU A 4 25.15 -1.21 -15.20
CA LEU A 4 25.01 0.02 -15.99
C LEU A 4 23.57 0.26 -16.47
N THR A 5 22.83 -0.80 -16.79
CA THR A 5 21.45 -0.73 -17.28
C THR A 5 20.47 -0.28 -16.19
N TYR A 6 20.72 -0.67 -14.93
CA TYR A 6 19.91 -0.26 -13.78
C TYR A 6 20.05 1.24 -13.50
N GLN A 7 21.28 1.76 -13.50
CA GLN A 7 21.52 3.20 -13.28
C GLN A 7 20.90 4.07 -14.38
N GLU A 8 20.83 3.60 -15.63
CA GLU A 8 20.20 4.36 -16.72
C GLU A 8 18.67 4.38 -16.63
N ARG A 9 18.03 3.27 -16.27
CA ARG A 9 16.57 3.18 -16.11
C ARG A 9 16.05 3.96 -14.90
N PHE A 10 16.81 3.98 -13.81
CA PHE A 10 16.49 4.82 -12.63
C PHE A 10 16.85 6.30 -12.79
N LYS A 11 17.66 6.68 -13.80
CA LYS A 11 18.01 8.10 -14.07
C LYS A 11 16.79 8.97 -14.31
N THR A 12 15.73 8.45 -14.90
CA THR A 12 14.47 9.19 -15.11
C THR A 12 13.76 9.53 -13.79
N LEU A 13 14.04 8.79 -12.72
CA LEU A 13 13.45 8.96 -11.39
C LEU A 13 14.47 9.50 -10.35
N GLN A 14 15.76 9.60 -10.71
CA GLN A 14 16.85 10.00 -9.81
C GLN A 14 16.72 11.43 -9.23
N GLY A 15 15.89 12.30 -9.82
CA GLY A 15 15.57 13.62 -9.26
C GLY A 15 14.33 13.64 -8.37
N VAL A 16 13.59 12.52 -8.26
CA VAL A 16 12.29 12.43 -7.58
C VAL A 16 12.41 11.91 -6.16
N PHE A 17 13.40 11.06 -5.88
CA PHE A 17 13.59 10.41 -4.57
C PHE A 17 14.85 10.88 -3.87
N ASP A 18 14.79 10.96 -2.54
CA ASP A 18 15.97 11.18 -1.70
C ASP A 18 16.90 9.94 -1.70
N GLU A 19 18.12 10.13 -1.18
CA GLU A 19 19.15 9.09 -1.16
C GLU A 19 18.72 7.85 -0.36
N PHE A 20 17.99 8.03 0.74
CA PHE A 20 17.49 6.93 1.56
C PHE A 20 16.46 6.09 0.82
N THR A 21 15.53 6.73 0.11
CA THR A 21 14.54 6.06 -0.74
C THR A 21 15.22 5.30 -1.88
N ASN A 22 16.19 5.93 -2.56
CA ASN A 22 16.94 5.28 -3.64
C ASN A 22 17.69 4.03 -3.15
N ARG A 23 18.34 4.09 -1.99
CA ARG A 23 19.01 2.91 -1.39
C ARG A 23 18.02 1.80 -1.06
N THR A 24 16.85 2.14 -0.50
CA THR A 24 15.83 1.15 -0.15
C THR A 24 15.26 0.48 -1.41
N LEU A 25 14.99 1.25 -2.47
CA LEU A 25 14.54 0.72 -3.75
C LEU A 25 15.59 -0.18 -4.39
N PHE A 26 16.86 0.22 -4.35
CA PHE A 26 17.97 -0.59 -4.85
C PHE A 26 18.07 -1.93 -4.10
N GLU A 27 17.90 -1.93 -2.78
CA GLU A 27 17.95 -3.14 -1.97
C GLU A 27 16.76 -4.07 -2.29
N LEU A 28 15.55 -3.53 -2.44
CA LEU A 28 14.37 -4.31 -2.85
C LEU A 28 14.55 -4.93 -4.26
N HIS A 29 15.07 -4.15 -5.21
CA HIS A 29 15.40 -4.65 -6.54
C HIS A 29 16.47 -5.74 -6.49
N SER A 30 17.54 -5.55 -5.71
CA SER A 30 18.64 -6.53 -5.59
C SER A 30 18.21 -7.85 -4.94
N ARG A 31 17.06 -7.85 -4.27
CA ARG A 31 16.41 -9.05 -3.69
C ARG A 31 15.31 -9.61 -4.60
N ASP A 32 15.24 -9.18 -5.86
CA ASP A 32 14.30 -9.64 -6.88
C ASP A 32 12.80 -9.41 -6.52
N TYR A 33 12.48 -8.44 -5.66
CA TYR A 33 11.09 -8.10 -5.36
C TYR A 33 10.40 -7.41 -6.52
N PHE A 34 11.13 -6.62 -7.32
CA PHE A 34 10.67 -6.01 -8.56
C PHE A 34 11.83 -5.76 -9.52
N GLU A 35 11.53 -5.60 -10.79
CA GLU A 35 12.55 -5.36 -11.83
C GLU A 35 12.63 -3.88 -12.22
N GLU A 36 11.48 -3.21 -12.36
CA GLU A 36 11.42 -1.82 -12.82
C GLU A 36 10.18 -1.10 -12.22
N LEU A 37 10.36 0.16 -11.79
CA LEU A 37 9.24 1.06 -11.55
C LEU A 37 8.69 1.56 -12.88
N LEU A 38 7.40 1.33 -13.15
CA LEU A 38 6.78 1.63 -14.45
C LEU A 38 6.19 3.05 -14.47
N SER A 39 5.13 3.27 -13.72
CA SER A 39 4.39 4.54 -13.72
C SER A 39 3.90 4.91 -12.33
N PRO A 40 3.76 6.20 -12.02
CA PRO A 40 3.06 6.63 -10.83
C PRO A 40 1.56 6.32 -10.99
N VAL A 41 0.99 5.67 -9.98
CA VAL A 41 -0.46 5.43 -9.85
C VAL A 41 -1.10 6.62 -9.13
N THR A 42 -0.49 7.03 -8.02
CA THR A 42 -0.97 8.14 -7.20
C THR A 42 0.20 8.86 -6.56
N VAL A 43 0.16 10.20 -6.60
CA VAL A 43 1.09 11.07 -5.88
C VAL A 43 0.30 11.76 -4.77
N GLY A 44 0.35 11.16 -3.56
CA GLY A 44 -0.42 11.62 -2.42
C GLY A 44 0.37 12.48 -1.44
N LYS A 45 -0.31 13.00 -0.42
CA LYS A 45 0.32 13.79 0.66
C LYS A 45 1.16 12.91 1.60
N GLU A 46 0.73 11.68 1.85
CA GLU A 46 1.38 10.76 2.80
C GLU A 46 2.29 9.76 2.11
N SER A 47 1.94 9.33 0.90
CA SER A 47 2.71 8.35 0.12
C SER A 47 2.59 8.60 -1.38
N ASN A 48 3.59 8.11 -2.10
CA ASN A 48 3.56 7.96 -3.55
C ASN A 48 3.42 6.48 -3.88
N ILE A 49 2.51 6.16 -4.79
CA ILE A 49 2.20 4.79 -5.21
C ILE A 49 2.66 4.63 -6.65
N PHE A 50 3.44 3.58 -6.90
CA PHE A 50 3.97 3.24 -8.22
C PHE A 50 3.54 1.84 -8.61
N LEU A 51 3.32 1.65 -9.90
CA LEU A 51 3.27 0.35 -10.54
C LEU A 51 4.69 -0.10 -10.84
N ALA A 52 4.98 -1.38 -10.59
CA ALA A 52 6.28 -1.96 -10.89
C ALA A 52 6.13 -3.33 -11.55
N SER A 53 7.13 -3.75 -12.35
CA SER A 53 7.20 -5.09 -12.92
C SER A 53 7.87 -6.06 -11.95
N SER A 54 7.37 -7.31 -11.89
CA SER A 54 7.97 -8.41 -11.15
C SER A 54 7.75 -9.71 -11.94
N GLY A 55 8.70 -10.08 -12.79
CA GLY A 55 8.58 -11.16 -13.77
C GLY A 55 7.44 -10.88 -14.77
N LYS A 56 6.45 -11.78 -14.80
CA LYS A 56 5.26 -11.62 -15.66
C LYS A 56 4.12 -10.87 -14.98
N LYS A 57 4.28 -10.49 -13.71
CA LYS A 57 3.26 -9.80 -12.92
C LYS A 57 3.60 -8.34 -12.76
N LYS A 58 2.60 -7.56 -12.39
CA LYS A 58 2.77 -6.20 -11.89
C LYS A 58 2.49 -6.17 -10.40
N VAL A 59 3.19 -5.29 -9.70
CA VAL A 59 3.07 -5.10 -8.24
C VAL A 59 2.97 -3.62 -7.93
N ILE A 60 2.46 -3.31 -6.75
CA ILE A 60 2.38 -1.94 -6.22
C ILE A 60 3.56 -1.70 -5.29
N VAL A 61 4.22 -0.56 -5.49
CA VAL A 61 5.29 -0.04 -4.62
C VAL A 61 4.80 1.26 -3.98
N LYS A 62 4.47 1.20 -2.70
CA LYS A 62 3.97 2.33 -1.92
C LYS A 62 5.11 2.92 -1.09
N ILE A 63 5.49 4.15 -1.40
CA ILE A 63 6.62 4.87 -0.78
C ILE A 63 6.06 5.95 0.12
N TYR A 64 6.18 5.78 1.45
CA TYR A 64 5.78 6.81 2.42
C TYR A 64 6.75 7.99 2.39
N ARG A 65 6.18 9.18 2.38
CA ARG A 65 6.99 10.41 2.35
C ARG A 65 7.68 10.63 3.69
N MET A 66 9.00 10.78 3.66
CA MET A 66 9.80 11.13 4.83
C MET A 66 9.68 12.61 5.23
N GLN A 67 9.21 13.44 4.27
CA GLN A 67 8.97 14.87 4.44
C GLN A 67 7.53 15.19 4.01
N ASN A 68 6.99 16.30 4.53
CA ASN A 68 5.68 16.82 4.13
C ASN A 68 4.46 15.91 4.40
N CYS A 69 4.61 14.87 5.24
CA CYS A 69 3.46 14.10 5.76
C CYS A 69 3.00 14.66 7.11
N ASP A 70 1.74 14.45 7.46
CA ASP A 70 1.21 14.79 8.79
C ASP A 70 1.65 13.74 9.83
N PHE A 71 2.93 13.79 10.19
CA PHE A 71 3.51 12.84 11.13
C PHE A 71 2.91 12.95 12.55
N ASN A 72 2.35 14.11 12.94
CA ASN A 72 1.67 14.27 14.21
C ASN A 72 0.41 13.38 14.25
N ARG A 73 -0.40 13.45 13.20
CA ARG A 73 -1.58 12.58 13.05
C ARG A 73 -1.18 11.11 13.02
N MET A 74 -0.14 10.76 12.26
CA MET A 74 0.39 9.40 12.23
C MET A 74 0.85 8.93 13.63
N PHE A 75 1.53 9.78 14.38
CA PHE A 75 1.97 9.47 15.74
C PHE A 75 0.79 9.26 16.69
N ASP A 76 -0.21 10.14 16.66
CA ASP A 76 -1.41 10.05 17.51
C ASP A 76 -2.22 8.77 17.23
N TYR A 77 -2.21 8.30 15.98
CA TYR A 77 -2.82 7.02 15.62
C TYR A 77 -1.98 5.83 16.07
N ILE A 78 -0.68 5.82 15.79
CA ILE A 78 0.16 4.65 16.05
C ILE A 78 0.37 4.45 17.56
N LYS A 79 0.42 5.53 18.34
CA LYS A 79 0.57 5.48 19.80
C LYS A 79 -0.61 4.81 20.52
N LYS A 80 -1.80 4.75 19.89
CA LYS A 80 -2.97 4.04 20.43
C LYS A 80 -2.87 2.53 20.28
N ASP A 81 -1.93 2.03 19.49
CA ASP A 81 -1.68 0.63 19.26
C ASP A 81 -0.64 0.14 20.28
N PRO A 82 -1.01 -0.78 21.21
CA PRO A 82 -0.10 -1.26 22.27
C PRO A 82 1.21 -1.86 21.75
N ARG A 83 1.24 -2.31 20.49
CA ARG A 83 2.45 -2.85 19.85
C ARG A 83 3.53 -1.78 19.64
N TYR A 84 3.18 -0.49 19.75
CA TYR A 84 4.03 0.66 19.48
C TYR A 84 4.08 1.68 20.62
N ASP A 85 3.73 1.29 21.85
CA ASP A 85 3.73 2.16 23.05
C ASP A 85 5.12 2.73 23.38
N TYR A 86 6.18 1.98 23.02
CA TYR A 86 7.58 2.38 23.18
C TYR A 86 8.03 3.48 22.21
N LEU A 87 7.23 3.78 21.18
CA LEU A 87 7.63 4.66 20.09
C LEU A 87 7.71 6.12 20.56
N GLN A 88 8.88 6.73 20.38
CA GLN A 88 9.08 8.16 20.63
C GLN A 88 8.68 9.00 19.42
N LYS A 89 8.38 10.29 19.65
CA LYS A 89 7.95 11.23 18.60
C LYS A 89 9.09 11.65 17.67
N HIS A 90 9.74 10.69 17.03
CA HIS A 90 10.75 10.91 16.00
C HIS A 90 10.18 10.57 14.62
N ARG A 91 10.13 11.57 13.73
CA ARG A 91 9.51 11.46 12.40
C ARG A 91 9.89 10.18 11.67
N ARG A 92 11.17 9.90 11.54
CA ARG A 92 11.66 8.71 10.83
C ARG A 92 11.14 7.42 11.45
N GLN A 93 11.24 7.29 12.77
CA GLN A 93 10.77 6.10 13.48
C GLN A 93 9.27 5.89 13.34
N ILE A 94 8.49 6.98 13.37
CA ILE A 94 7.03 6.95 13.18
C ILE A 94 6.70 6.42 11.79
N ILE A 95 7.34 6.91 10.74
CA ILE A 95 7.07 6.49 9.37
C ILE A 95 7.46 5.03 9.15
N LEU A 96 8.61 4.58 9.66
CA LEU A 96 9.02 3.19 9.59
C LEU A 96 8.04 2.26 10.33
N ALA A 97 7.63 2.66 11.53
CA ALA A 97 6.64 1.92 12.32
C ALA A 97 5.27 1.90 11.64
N TRP A 98 4.87 2.99 10.97
CA TRP A 98 3.64 3.08 10.18
C TRP A 98 3.64 2.09 9.04
N THR A 99 4.71 2.04 8.25
CA THR A 99 4.87 1.08 7.14
C THR A 99 4.78 -0.37 7.64
N GLN A 100 5.49 -0.68 8.73
CA GLN A 100 5.44 -2.00 9.35
C GLN A 100 4.04 -2.35 9.86
N ARG A 101 3.36 -1.38 10.48
CA ARG A 101 2.00 -1.55 11.00
C ARG A 101 1.02 -1.86 9.87
N GLU A 102 1.10 -1.13 8.76
CA GLU A 102 0.24 -1.37 7.60
C GLU A 102 0.48 -2.76 7.02
N TYR A 103 1.72 -3.15 6.80
CA TYR A 103 2.07 -4.51 6.37
C TYR A 103 1.46 -5.60 7.26
N LYS A 104 1.63 -5.47 8.59
CA LYS A 104 1.09 -6.44 9.55
C LYS A 104 -0.44 -6.43 9.58
N ASN A 105 -1.08 -5.28 9.42
CA ASN A 105 -2.53 -5.18 9.41
C ASN A 105 -3.13 -5.78 8.13
N LEU A 106 -2.46 -5.64 6.97
CA LEU A 106 -2.86 -6.30 5.73
C LEU A 106 -2.80 -7.83 5.87
N LEU A 107 -1.71 -8.38 6.46
CA LEU A 107 -1.64 -9.82 6.74
C LEU A 107 -2.78 -10.30 7.64
N ARG A 108 -3.06 -9.58 8.74
CA ARG A 108 -4.17 -9.93 9.65
C ARG A 108 -5.54 -9.80 8.97
N ALA A 109 -5.72 -8.83 8.09
CA ALA A 109 -6.96 -8.68 7.33
C ALA A 109 -7.13 -9.83 6.32
N GLU A 110 -6.06 -10.26 5.65
CA GLU A 110 -6.05 -11.45 4.77
C GLU A 110 -6.41 -12.71 5.57
N GLU A 111 -5.80 -12.91 6.75
CA GLU A 111 -6.12 -14.02 7.68
C GLU A 111 -7.59 -13.99 8.14
N ALA A 112 -8.16 -12.81 8.30
CA ALA A 112 -9.59 -12.62 8.60
C ALA A 112 -10.52 -12.87 7.39
N GLY A 113 -9.97 -13.24 6.23
CA GLY A 113 -10.74 -13.48 5.00
C GLY A 113 -11.27 -12.21 4.35
N ILE A 114 -10.62 -11.07 4.59
CA ILE A 114 -10.96 -9.81 3.93
C ILE A 114 -10.17 -9.70 2.62
N ASN A 115 -10.86 -9.30 1.55
CA ASN A 115 -10.21 -8.99 0.28
C ASN A 115 -9.41 -7.68 0.41
N VAL A 116 -8.12 -7.82 0.63
CA VAL A 116 -7.15 -6.71 0.69
C VAL A 116 -6.03 -6.95 -0.32
N PRO A 117 -5.32 -5.90 -0.77
CA PRO A 117 -4.09 -6.09 -1.51
C PRO A 117 -3.14 -6.98 -0.72
N LYS A 118 -2.71 -8.10 -1.29
CA LYS A 118 -1.83 -9.04 -0.61
C LYS A 118 -0.46 -8.43 -0.37
N PRO A 119 0.00 -8.29 0.89
CA PRO A 119 1.29 -7.71 1.18
C PRO A 119 2.41 -8.68 0.79
N ILE A 120 3.38 -8.21 0.00
CA ILE A 120 4.54 -8.99 -0.45
C ILE A 120 5.68 -8.83 0.54
N THR A 121 6.10 -7.60 0.81
CA THR A 121 7.17 -7.25 1.74
C THR A 121 7.10 -5.79 2.14
N PHE A 122 7.85 -5.42 3.16
CA PHE A 122 8.14 -4.03 3.43
C PHE A 122 9.62 -3.85 3.75
N MET A 123 10.14 -2.68 3.44
CA MET A 123 11.51 -2.30 3.79
C MET A 123 11.57 -0.81 4.08
N ASN A 124 12.01 -0.47 5.29
CA ASN A 124 12.02 0.91 5.75
C ASN A 124 10.63 1.57 5.63
N HIS A 125 10.50 2.58 4.77
CA HIS A 125 9.29 3.34 4.47
C HIS A 125 8.62 2.92 3.16
N ILE A 126 8.99 1.77 2.61
CA ILE A 126 8.41 1.22 1.37
C ILE A 126 7.65 -0.06 1.70
N LEU A 127 6.40 -0.11 1.26
CA LEU A 127 5.53 -1.28 1.30
C LEU A 127 5.32 -1.77 -0.12
N MET A 128 5.40 -3.07 -0.33
CA MET A 128 5.08 -3.72 -1.59
C MET A 128 3.90 -4.67 -1.41
N GLU A 129 2.98 -4.61 -2.36
CA GLU A 129 1.73 -5.39 -2.36
C GLU A 129 1.38 -5.86 -3.77
N GLU A 130 0.58 -6.91 -3.87
CA GLU A 130 0.07 -7.36 -5.17
C GLU A 130 -0.82 -6.28 -5.79
N LEU A 131 -0.78 -6.17 -7.11
CA LEU A 131 -1.71 -5.34 -7.86
C LEU A 131 -3.12 -5.92 -7.72
N VAL A 132 -4.05 -5.12 -7.23
CA VAL A 132 -5.47 -5.38 -7.37
C VAL A 132 -5.94 -4.74 -8.67
N GLY A 133 -6.26 -5.57 -9.65
CA GLY A 133 -6.57 -5.15 -11.02
C GLY A 133 -6.04 -6.16 -12.02
N ASP A 134 -6.19 -5.87 -13.31
CA ASP A 134 -5.62 -6.68 -14.38
C ASP A 134 -4.22 -6.12 -14.76
N ASP A 135 -4.14 -5.34 -15.83
CA ASP A 135 -2.90 -4.66 -16.24
C ASP A 135 -2.70 -3.30 -15.57
N GLU A 136 -3.77 -2.69 -15.08
CA GLU A 136 -3.79 -1.41 -14.39
C GLU A 136 -4.48 -1.56 -13.03
N PRO A 137 -4.17 -0.67 -12.07
CA PRO A 137 -4.83 -0.69 -10.77
C PRO A 137 -6.35 -0.53 -10.88
N ALA A 138 -7.08 -1.33 -10.12
CA ALA A 138 -8.52 -1.19 -10.00
C ALA A 138 -8.91 0.22 -9.52
N PRO A 139 -10.03 0.78 -10.01
CA PRO A 139 -10.46 2.10 -9.61
C PRO A 139 -10.89 2.14 -8.14
N MET A 140 -10.67 3.27 -7.49
CA MET A 140 -11.25 3.53 -6.17
C MET A 140 -12.78 3.64 -6.27
N LEU A 141 -13.48 3.29 -5.19
CA LEU A 141 -14.93 3.41 -5.12
C LEU A 141 -15.45 4.83 -5.39
N LYS A 142 -14.65 5.86 -5.05
CA LYS A 142 -14.99 7.26 -5.35
C LYS A 142 -15.04 7.55 -6.86
N ASP A 143 -14.25 6.83 -7.67
CA ASP A 143 -14.10 7.04 -9.11
C ASP A 143 -14.99 6.08 -9.92
N ALA A 144 -15.29 4.89 -9.37
CA ALA A 144 -16.13 3.89 -10.00
C ALA A 144 -17.17 3.37 -9.01
N LYS A 145 -18.43 3.71 -9.22
CA LYS A 145 -19.54 3.23 -8.39
C LYS A 145 -19.88 1.79 -8.75
N PRO A 146 -20.22 0.92 -7.78
CA PRO A 146 -20.69 -0.44 -8.03
C PRO A 146 -22.05 -0.41 -8.70
N LYS A 147 -22.34 -1.42 -9.54
CA LYS A 147 -23.65 -1.57 -10.21
C LYS A 147 -24.78 -1.80 -9.22
N ASP A 148 -24.54 -2.57 -8.16
CA ASP A 148 -25.47 -2.74 -7.05
C ASP A 148 -24.89 -2.13 -5.74
N PRO A 149 -25.18 -0.86 -5.44
CA PRO A 149 -24.70 -0.21 -4.23
C PRO A 149 -25.21 -0.84 -2.93
N LYS A 150 -26.41 -1.44 -2.93
CA LYS A 150 -26.98 -2.08 -1.74
C LYS A 150 -26.24 -3.35 -1.38
N GLN A 151 -25.99 -4.21 -2.36
CA GLN A 151 -25.22 -5.43 -2.18
C GLN A 151 -23.77 -5.09 -1.81
N PHE A 152 -23.15 -4.12 -2.47
CA PHE A 152 -21.80 -3.66 -2.14
C PHE A 152 -21.70 -3.14 -0.70
N PHE A 153 -22.70 -2.37 -0.25
CA PHE A 153 -22.76 -1.89 1.13
C PHE A 153 -22.87 -3.04 2.13
N ALA A 154 -23.68 -4.06 1.83
CA ALA A 154 -23.78 -5.24 2.69
C ALA A 154 -22.42 -5.96 2.84
N LEU A 155 -21.65 -6.10 1.75
CA LEU A 155 -20.31 -6.67 1.79
C LEU A 155 -19.33 -5.83 2.64
N ILE A 156 -19.45 -4.50 2.59
CA ILE A 156 -18.63 -3.62 3.46
C ILE A 156 -18.97 -3.86 4.93
N ILE A 157 -20.25 -3.96 5.28
CA ILE A 157 -20.66 -4.23 6.67
C ILE A 157 -20.13 -5.60 7.13
N GLU A 158 -20.29 -6.64 6.31
CA GLU A 158 -19.73 -7.97 6.60
C GLU A 158 -18.21 -7.93 6.80
N ALA A 159 -17.49 -7.21 5.94
CA ALA A 159 -16.05 -7.04 6.08
C ALA A 159 -15.68 -6.32 7.39
N MET A 160 -16.43 -5.29 7.79
CA MET A 160 -16.22 -4.59 9.07
C MET A 160 -16.46 -5.51 10.26
N GLU A 161 -17.52 -6.34 10.23
CA GLU A 161 -17.81 -7.32 11.27
C GLU A 161 -16.68 -8.36 11.42
N ARG A 162 -16.20 -8.89 10.30
CA ARG A 162 -15.07 -9.83 10.28
C ARG A 162 -13.79 -9.20 10.83
N LEU A 163 -13.46 -7.97 10.42
CA LEU A 163 -12.31 -7.24 10.97
C LEU A 163 -12.44 -7.10 12.48
N TYR A 164 -13.62 -6.70 12.98
CA TYR A 164 -13.87 -6.53 14.41
C TYR A 164 -13.71 -7.84 15.19
N GLN A 165 -14.22 -8.97 14.66
CA GLN A 165 -14.04 -10.29 15.24
C GLN A 165 -12.57 -10.73 15.35
N HIS A 166 -11.71 -10.19 14.48
CA HIS A 166 -10.26 -10.41 14.48
C HIS A 166 -9.48 -9.28 15.18
N GLU A 167 -10.16 -8.50 16.01
CA GLU A 167 -9.56 -7.38 16.76
C GLU A 167 -8.87 -6.34 15.86
N LEU A 168 -9.44 -6.12 14.69
CA LEU A 168 -8.99 -5.10 13.74
C LEU A 168 -10.08 -4.04 13.53
N ILE A 169 -9.65 -2.79 13.47
CA ILE A 169 -10.50 -1.66 13.09
C ILE A 169 -9.79 -0.93 11.96
N HIS A 170 -10.48 -0.70 10.84
CA HIS A 170 -9.90 0.00 9.70
C HIS A 170 -9.49 1.44 10.06
N GLY A 171 -10.32 2.15 10.80
CA GLY A 171 -10.01 3.49 11.34
C GLY A 171 -10.09 4.65 10.35
N ASP A 172 -10.10 4.38 9.03
CA ASP A 172 -10.19 5.38 7.96
C ASP A 172 -10.93 4.82 6.73
N LEU A 173 -12.01 4.08 6.98
CA LEU A 173 -12.81 3.49 5.89
C LEU A 173 -13.55 4.59 5.13
N SER A 174 -13.23 4.72 3.86
CA SER A 174 -13.81 5.74 2.97
C SER A 174 -13.77 5.27 1.51
N PRO A 175 -14.52 5.90 0.61
CA PRO A 175 -14.47 5.58 -0.83
C PRO A 175 -13.08 5.77 -1.49
N PHE A 176 -12.15 6.43 -0.81
CA PHE A 176 -10.77 6.58 -1.25
C PHE A 176 -9.89 5.37 -0.93
N ASN A 177 -10.32 4.52 0.03
CA ASN A 177 -9.56 3.38 0.53
C ASN A 177 -10.22 2.04 0.20
N ILE A 178 -11.20 2.05 -0.71
CA ILE A 178 -11.89 0.87 -1.21
C ILE A 178 -11.67 0.80 -2.72
N LEU A 179 -11.20 -0.34 -3.20
CA LEU A 179 -11.08 -0.63 -4.63
C LEU A 179 -12.33 -1.36 -5.12
N ASN A 180 -12.88 -0.92 -6.24
CA ASN A 180 -13.99 -1.62 -6.89
C ASN A 180 -13.44 -2.55 -7.97
N TYR A 181 -13.12 -3.81 -7.58
CA TYR A 181 -12.58 -4.82 -8.48
C TYR A 181 -13.32 -6.14 -8.32
N GLY A 182 -13.73 -6.73 -9.45
CA GLY A 182 -14.36 -8.03 -9.48
C GLY A 182 -15.81 -8.08 -9.00
N PHE A 183 -16.30 -7.09 -8.26
CA PHE A 183 -17.68 -7.06 -7.76
C PHE A 183 -18.70 -7.11 -8.89
N ASP A 184 -18.47 -6.34 -9.95
CA ASP A 184 -19.39 -6.25 -11.09
C ASP A 184 -19.32 -7.47 -12.03
N GLN A 185 -18.31 -8.34 -11.88
CA GLN A 185 -18.16 -9.56 -12.68
C GLN A 185 -18.99 -10.72 -12.12
N HIS A 186 -19.29 -10.74 -10.83
CA HIS A 186 -20.06 -11.80 -10.17
C HIS A 186 -21.58 -11.60 -10.20
N VAL A 187 -22.06 -10.43 -10.65
CA VAL A 187 -23.49 -10.10 -10.72
C VAL A 187 -24.14 -10.63 -12.00
N ASN A 188 -23.36 -11.17 -12.96
CA ASN A 188 -23.83 -11.66 -14.25
C ASN A 188 -23.74 -13.21 -14.41
N SER A 189 -23.55 -13.98 -13.35
CA SER A 189 -23.52 -15.43 -13.39
C SER A 189 -24.68 -16.08 -12.63
#